data_2b4df14daaa7a9bbaa97a2dc134e38e4
#
_entry.id   2b4df14daaa7a9bbaa97a2dc134e38e4
#
_cell.length_a   1.000
_cell.length_b   1.000
_cell.length_c   1.000
_cell.angle_alpha   90.00
_cell.angle_beta   90.00
_cell.angle_gamma   90.00
#
_symmetry.space_group_name_H-M   'P 1'
#
loop_
_entity.id
_entity.type
_entity.pdbx_description
1 polymer ?
#
loop_
_entity_poly.entity_id
_entity_poly.type
_entity_poly.pdbx_seq_one_letter_code
_entity_poly.pdbx_strand_id
1 'polypeptide(L)'
;LSPPAVHTEQLSYRYPLTAEEVLTDLTLSFPAGKSTVLAGASGIGKSTLLLLLAGQIAPTEGKIVLADGAGSTNAFDLAQLSEATKQNLITYVPQEPHIFTATLAENVSLWLENASDESVIEALEAAALGDFLCALPEGLRTPLGQGGHPLSAGQRHRLGLARAFFQNRPIVLLDEVTAGLDGETEAVVIDALTRFAHHRTLILTSHRPALIAWADHVITLGGEHA
;
A
#
# COMPACT_ATOMS: atom_id res chain seq x y z
N LEU A 1 18.26 -3.44 8.23
CA LEU A 1 18.00 -4.49 7.23
C LEU A 1 17.54 -3.81 5.95
N SER A 2 18.12 -4.19 4.81
CA SER A 2 17.65 -3.71 3.51
C SER A 2 16.24 -4.28 3.27
N PRO A 3 15.31 -3.49 2.68
CA PRO A 3 13.99 -4.02 2.33
C PRO A 3 14.15 -5.12 1.27
N PRO A 4 13.28 -6.15 1.27
CA PRO A 4 13.37 -7.20 0.26
C PRO A 4 12.91 -6.70 -1.12
N ALA A 5 13.48 -7.28 -2.17
CA ALA A 5 12.89 -7.24 -3.51
C ALA A 5 11.70 -8.20 -3.57
N VAL A 6 10.74 -7.90 -4.46
CA VAL A 6 9.59 -8.76 -4.71
C VAL A 6 9.59 -9.20 -6.16
N HIS A 7 9.43 -10.49 -6.40
CA HIS A 7 9.39 -11.06 -7.74
C HIS A 7 8.14 -11.93 -7.91
N THR A 8 7.54 -11.89 -9.08
CA THR A 8 6.53 -12.88 -9.48
C THR A 8 7.15 -13.80 -10.53
N GLU A 9 6.87 -15.09 -10.43
CA GLU A 9 7.32 -16.11 -11.37
C GLU A 9 6.09 -16.82 -11.97
N GLN A 10 5.82 -16.57 -13.24
CA GLN A 10 4.70 -17.16 -14.01
C GLN A 10 3.35 -17.06 -13.28
N LEU A 11 3.11 -15.89 -12.65
CA LEU A 11 1.97 -15.67 -11.78
C LEU A 11 0.68 -15.58 -12.57
N SER A 12 -0.27 -16.47 -12.30
CA SER A 12 -1.63 -16.43 -12.87
C SER A 12 -2.67 -16.43 -11.77
N TYR A 13 -3.78 -15.75 -12.01
CA TYR A 13 -4.89 -15.70 -11.05
C TYR A 13 -6.25 -15.66 -11.73
N ARG A 14 -7.15 -16.49 -11.21
CA ARG A 14 -8.57 -16.55 -11.56
C ARG A 14 -9.41 -16.51 -10.30
N TYR A 15 -10.46 -15.68 -10.29
CA TYR A 15 -11.43 -15.71 -9.20
C TYR A 15 -12.26 -16.99 -9.22
N PRO A 16 -12.61 -17.58 -8.08
CA PRO A 16 -13.26 -18.89 -7.98
C PRO A 16 -14.58 -19.03 -8.76
N LEU A 17 -15.27 -17.90 -9.01
CA LEU A 17 -16.58 -17.88 -9.67
C LEU A 17 -16.53 -17.37 -11.13
N THR A 18 -15.33 -17.13 -11.68
CA THR A 18 -15.17 -16.64 -13.05
C THR A 18 -14.44 -17.66 -13.92
N ALA A 19 -14.81 -17.72 -15.20
CA ALA A 19 -14.10 -18.57 -16.16
C ALA A 19 -12.82 -17.90 -16.70
N GLU A 20 -12.73 -16.57 -16.62
CA GLU A 20 -11.65 -15.79 -17.19
C GLU A 20 -10.51 -15.59 -16.20
N GLU A 21 -9.29 -15.70 -16.67
CA GLU A 21 -8.10 -15.31 -15.91
C GLU A 21 -7.98 -13.79 -15.88
N VAL A 22 -7.77 -13.26 -14.68
CA VAL A 22 -7.54 -11.82 -14.48
C VAL A 22 -6.08 -11.47 -14.70
N LEU A 23 -5.18 -12.38 -14.34
CA LEU A 23 -3.74 -12.27 -14.55
C LEU A 23 -3.24 -13.58 -15.17
N THR A 24 -2.37 -13.50 -16.18
CA THR A 24 -1.85 -14.66 -16.90
C THR A 24 -0.34 -14.56 -17.05
N ASP A 25 0.39 -15.54 -16.55
CA ASP A 25 1.84 -15.75 -16.72
C ASP A 25 2.72 -14.50 -16.45
N LEU A 26 2.40 -13.76 -15.40
CA LEU A 26 3.13 -12.52 -15.05
C LEU A 26 4.46 -12.84 -14.37
N THR A 27 5.55 -12.47 -15.01
CA THR A 27 6.91 -12.50 -14.43
C THR A 27 7.42 -11.09 -14.31
N LEU A 28 7.33 -10.53 -13.09
CA LEU A 28 7.62 -9.14 -12.77
C LEU A 28 8.69 -9.06 -11.69
N SER A 29 9.41 -7.93 -11.67
CA SER A 29 10.43 -7.63 -10.66
C SER A 29 10.21 -6.25 -10.06
N PHE A 30 10.13 -6.19 -8.74
CA PHE A 30 10.03 -4.97 -7.94
C PHE A 30 11.33 -4.84 -7.14
N PRO A 31 12.25 -3.96 -7.54
CA PRO A 31 13.57 -3.88 -6.94
C PRO A 31 13.52 -3.42 -5.48
N ALA A 32 14.41 -3.98 -4.67
CA ALA A 32 14.55 -3.66 -3.26
C ALA A 32 14.80 -2.17 -3.02
N GLY A 33 14.05 -1.56 -2.13
CA GLY A 33 14.23 -0.15 -1.76
C GLY A 33 13.87 0.86 -2.85
N LYS A 34 13.07 0.44 -3.83
CA LYS A 34 12.60 1.27 -4.94
C LYS A 34 11.10 1.44 -4.95
N SER A 35 10.66 2.54 -5.55
CA SER A 35 9.25 2.81 -5.84
C SER A 35 8.89 2.33 -7.24
N THR A 36 7.81 1.55 -7.35
CA THR A 36 7.29 1.06 -8.62
C THR A 36 5.81 1.43 -8.76
N VAL A 37 5.46 2.09 -9.85
CA VAL A 37 4.05 2.34 -10.22
C VAL A 37 3.57 1.26 -11.19
N LEU A 38 2.46 0.64 -10.83
CA LEU A 38 1.68 -0.23 -11.72
C LEU A 38 0.68 0.64 -12.49
N ALA A 39 0.93 0.81 -13.78
CA ALA A 39 0.07 1.51 -14.71
C ALA A 39 -0.76 0.52 -15.54
N GLY A 40 -1.82 1.01 -16.20
CA GLY A 40 -2.66 0.21 -17.08
C GLY A 40 -4.14 0.58 -16.95
N ALA A 41 -4.98 0.07 -17.85
CA ALA A 41 -6.41 0.36 -17.88
C ALA A 41 -7.12 -0.06 -16.58
N SER A 42 -8.26 0.58 -16.28
CA SER A 42 -9.11 0.13 -15.19
C SER A 42 -9.60 -1.30 -15.44
N GLY A 43 -9.62 -2.11 -14.39
CA GLY A 43 -10.05 -3.52 -14.48
C GLY A 43 -9.00 -4.50 -15.00
N ILE A 44 -7.79 -4.06 -15.39
CA ILE A 44 -6.74 -4.94 -15.94
C ILE A 44 -6.11 -5.90 -14.90
N GLY A 45 -6.49 -5.81 -13.62
CA GLY A 45 -5.98 -6.69 -12.57
C GLY A 45 -4.95 -6.06 -11.63
N LYS A 46 -4.71 -4.72 -11.66
CA LYS A 46 -3.73 -4.06 -10.77
C LYS A 46 -4.00 -4.31 -9.28
N SER A 47 -5.23 -4.07 -8.82
CA SER A 47 -5.61 -4.32 -7.42
C SER A 47 -5.53 -5.81 -7.06
N THR A 48 -5.87 -6.69 -8.01
CA THR A 48 -5.72 -8.16 -7.84
C THR A 48 -4.25 -8.53 -7.65
N LEU A 49 -3.34 -7.94 -8.43
CA LEU A 49 -1.90 -8.14 -8.26
C LEU A 49 -1.43 -7.67 -6.89
N LEU A 50 -1.89 -6.49 -6.43
CA LEU A 50 -1.54 -6.01 -5.08
C LEU A 50 -2.05 -6.95 -3.98
N LEU A 51 -3.26 -7.51 -4.11
CA LEU A 51 -3.80 -8.49 -3.15
C LEU A 51 -2.97 -9.78 -3.11
N LEU A 52 -2.49 -10.25 -4.26
CA LEU A 52 -1.57 -11.40 -4.37
C LEU A 52 -0.22 -11.07 -3.70
N LEU A 53 0.37 -9.92 -4.00
CA LEU A 53 1.61 -9.46 -3.39
C LEU A 53 1.49 -9.23 -1.88
N ALA A 54 0.31 -8.86 -1.39
CA ALA A 54 -0.01 -8.76 0.03
C ALA A 54 -0.18 -10.13 0.71
N GLY A 55 -0.30 -11.22 -0.07
CA GLY A 55 -0.61 -12.55 0.44
C GLY A 55 -2.02 -12.70 0.97
N GLN A 56 -2.96 -11.79 0.61
CA GLN A 56 -4.37 -11.86 1.01
C GLN A 56 -5.17 -12.88 0.18
N ILE A 57 -4.73 -13.14 -1.04
CA ILE A 57 -5.23 -14.19 -1.91
C ILE A 57 -4.05 -15.02 -2.43
N ALA A 58 -4.28 -16.29 -2.70
CA ALA A 58 -3.26 -17.18 -3.25
C ALA A 58 -3.34 -17.22 -4.79
N PRO A 59 -2.21 -17.25 -5.50
CA PRO A 59 -2.21 -17.41 -6.95
C PRO A 59 -2.80 -18.75 -7.38
N THR A 60 -3.38 -18.80 -8.58
CA THR A 60 -3.86 -20.04 -9.20
C THR A 60 -2.68 -20.87 -9.72
N GLU A 61 -1.68 -20.18 -10.31
CA GLU A 61 -0.43 -20.75 -10.79
C GLU A 61 0.73 -19.79 -10.52
N GLY A 62 1.96 -20.31 -10.53
CA GLY A 62 3.16 -19.53 -10.26
C GLY A 62 3.36 -19.25 -8.78
N LYS A 63 4.25 -18.32 -8.46
CA LYS A 63 4.58 -17.94 -7.08
C LYS A 63 5.08 -16.51 -6.95
N ILE A 64 5.13 -16.03 -5.71
CA ILE A 64 5.68 -14.72 -5.33
C ILE A 64 6.87 -14.97 -4.43
N VAL A 65 8.00 -14.36 -4.77
CA VAL A 65 9.27 -14.58 -4.09
C VAL A 65 9.77 -13.26 -3.49
N LEU A 66 10.12 -13.28 -2.22
CA LEU A 66 10.80 -12.20 -1.52
C LEU A 66 12.28 -12.52 -1.47
N ALA A 67 13.15 -11.61 -1.94
CA ALA A 67 14.60 -11.78 -1.96
C ALA A 67 15.31 -10.69 -1.18
N ASP A 68 16.30 -11.06 -0.36
CA ASP A 68 17.15 -10.13 0.39
C ASP A 68 18.10 -9.38 -0.58
N GLY A 69 17.64 -8.22 -1.11
CA GLY A 69 18.45 -7.35 -1.97
C GLY A 69 18.82 -7.94 -3.34
N ALA A 70 19.45 -7.13 -4.18
CA ALA A 70 19.90 -7.54 -5.51
C ALA A 70 21.09 -8.52 -5.40
N GLY A 71 20.90 -9.76 -5.90
CA GLY A 71 21.95 -10.79 -5.95
C GLY A 71 22.00 -11.71 -4.72
N SER A 72 21.07 -11.61 -3.80
CA SER A 72 20.98 -12.55 -2.68
C SER A 72 20.49 -13.94 -3.15
N THR A 73 21.14 -14.98 -2.63
CA THR A 73 20.70 -16.37 -2.79
C THR A 73 19.56 -16.74 -1.84
N ASN A 74 19.24 -15.86 -0.87
CA ASN A 74 18.17 -16.07 0.08
C ASN A 74 16.86 -15.52 -0.51
N ALA A 75 16.06 -16.41 -1.04
CA ALA A 75 14.74 -16.10 -1.59
C ALA A 75 13.70 -16.98 -0.88
N PHE A 76 12.59 -16.36 -0.49
CA PHE A 76 11.51 -17.03 0.23
C PHE A 76 10.22 -16.95 -0.57
N ASP A 77 9.54 -18.06 -0.76
CA ASP A 77 8.19 -18.05 -1.31
C ASP A 77 7.22 -17.42 -0.28
N LEU A 78 6.48 -16.41 -0.72
CA LEU A 78 5.49 -15.72 0.13
C LEU A 78 4.45 -16.69 0.71
N ALA A 79 4.09 -17.74 -0.03
CA ALA A 79 3.13 -18.75 0.41
C ALA A 79 3.63 -19.58 1.60
N GLN A 80 4.94 -19.67 1.79
CA GLN A 80 5.57 -20.44 2.88
C GLN A 80 5.74 -19.62 4.16
N LEU A 81 5.55 -18.30 4.10
CA LEU A 81 5.65 -17.43 5.27
C LEU A 81 4.40 -17.53 6.14
N SER A 82 4.60 -17.51 7.46
CA SER A 82 3.48 -17.40 8.41
C SER A 82 2.74 -16.07 8.25
N GLU A 83 1.45 -16.02 8.59
CA GLU A 83 0.67 -14.79 8.56
C GLU A 83 1.30 -13.68 9.42
N ALA A 84 1.84 -14.02 10.58
CA ALA A 84 2.55 -13.07 11.45
C ALA A 84 3.79 -12.50 10.75
N THR A 85 4.54 -13.30 9.99
CA THR A 85 5.69 -12.84 9.22
C THR A 85 5.24 -11.90 8.08
N LYS A 86 4.21 -12.28 7.32
CA LYS A 86 3.64 -11.43 6.27
C LYS A 86 3.18 -10.08 6.81
N GLN A 87 2.43 -10.08 7.92
CA GLN A 87 1.96 -8.85 8.59
C GLN A 87 3.10 -7.95 9.09
N ASN A 88 4.27 -8.53 9.45
CA ASN A 88 5.44 -7.76 9.84
C ASN A 88 6.25 -7.24 8.66
N LEU A 89 6.13 -7.83 7.49
CA LEU A 89 6.87 -7.44 6.29
C LEU A 89 6.08 -6.52 5.36
N ILE A 90 4.77 -6.67 5.28
CA ILE A 90 3.94 -6.08 4.24
C ILE A 90 2.83 -5.25 4.85
N THR A 91 2.67 -4.02 4.36
CA THR A 91 1.47 -3.21 4.56
C THR A 91 0.74 -3.07 3.22
N TYR A 92 -0.57 -3.29 3.22
CA TYR A 92 -1.44 -3.03 2.09
C TYR A 92 -2.50 -1.98 2.44
N VAL A 93 -2.56 -0.93 1.65
CA VAL A 93 -3.59 0.11 1.73
C VAL A 93 -4.52 -0.03 0.55
N PRO A 94 -5.77 -0.45 0.77
CA PRO A 94 -6.77 -0.57 -0.30
C PRO A 94 -7.24 0.79 -0.80
N GLN A 95 -7.82 0.82 -1.99
CA GLN A 95 -8.41 2.02 -2.58
C GLN A 95 -9.45 2.67 -1.68
N GLU A 96 -10.26 1.87 -0.99
CA GLU A 96 -11.21 2.35 0.03
C GLU A 96 -10.85 1.77 1.40
N PRO A 97 -10.05 2.51 2.21
CA PRO A 97 -9.70 2.07 3.55
C PRO A 97 -10.92 1.98 4.47
N HIS A 98 -11.06 0.85 5.15
CA HIS A 98 -12.12 0.69 6.16
C HIS A 98 -11.91 1.64 7.34
N ILE A 99 -12.99 2.30 7.79
CA ILE A 99 -12.97 3.16 8.98
C ILE A 99 -13.67 2.41 10.11
N PHE A 100 -12.92 2.15 11.16
CA PHE A 100 -13.43 1.47 12.35
C PHE A 100 -14.23 2.43 13.22
N THR A 101 -15.27 1.93 13.89
CA THR A 101 -15.99 2.65 14.94
C THR A 101 -15.12 2.70 16.20
N ALA A 102 -14.18 3.65 16.21
CA ALA A 102 -13.11 3.80 17.19
C ALA A 102 -12.55 5.23 17.12
N THR A 103 -11.66 5.60 18.01
CA THR A 103 -11.00 6.91 17.98
C THR A 103 -10.10 7.09 16.74
N LEU A 104 -9.73 8.32 16.42
CA LEU A 104 -8.77 8.60 15.35
C LEU A 104 -7.43 7.91 15.62
N ALA A 105 -6.94 7.95 16.86
CA ALA A 105 -5.69 7.27 17.25
C ALA A 105 -5.76 5.76 17.00
N GLU A 106 -6.82 5.10 17.42
CA GLU A 106 -7.03 3.66 17.21
C GLU A 106 -7.19 3.31 15.72
N ASN A 107 -7.81 4.19 14.94
CA ASN A 107 -7.89 4.02 13.50
C ASN A 107 -6.54 4.10 12.80
N VAL A 108 -5.59 4.90 13.28
CA VAL A 108 -4.23 4.99 12.75
C VAL A 108 -3.37 3.83 13.25
N SER A 109 -3.36 3.62 14.56
CA SER A 109 -2.49 2.63 15.20
C SER A 109 -2.93 1.18 14.99
N LEU A 110 -4.21 0.95 14.62
CA LEU A 110 -4.82 -0.37 14.52
C LEU A 110 -4.61 -1.20 15.79
N TRP A 111 -4.72 -0.55 16.94
CA TRP A 111 -4.52 -1.14 18.28
C TRP A 111 -3.15 -1.81 18.49
N LEU A 112 -2.12 -1.39 17.72
CA LEU A 112 -0.77 -1.89 17.96
C LEU A 112 -0.28 -1.46 19.34
N GLU A 113 0.27 -2.40 20.09
CA GLU A 113 0.87 -2.15 21.38
C GLU A 113 2.02 -1.13 21.25
N ASN A 114 2.15 -0.25 22.25
CA ASN A 114 3.15 0.81 22.31
C ASN A 114 2.96 1.96 21.30
N ALA A 115 1.77 2.16 20.74
CA ALA A 115 1.47 3.35 19.97
C ALA A 115 1.48 4.58 20.90
N SER A 116 2.41 5.51 20.66
CA SER A 116 2.38 6.81 21.34
C SER A 116 1.54 7.82 20.56
N ASP A 117 0.97 8.80 21.25
CA ASP A 117 0.22 9.87 20.60
C ASP A 117 1.13 10.65 19.63
N GLU A 118 2.42 10.82 19.95
CA GLU A 118 3.41 11.47 19.09
C GLU A 118 3.59 10.74 17.77
N SER A 119 3.77 9.41 17.80
CA SER A 119 3.94 8.60 16.58
C SER A 119 2.70 8.58 15.70
N VAL A 120 1.51 8.66 16.30
CA VAL A 120 0.24 8.79 15.58
C VAL A 120 0.13 10.17 14.93
N ILE A 121 0.51 11.24 15.63
CA ILE A 121 0.51 12.61 15.09
C ILE A 121 1.47 12.70 13.89
N GLU A 122 2.71 12.20 14.03
CA GLU A 122 3.70 12.18 12.94
C GLU A 122 3.16 11.47 11.69
N ALA A 123 2.48 10.35 11.87
CA ALA A 123 1.87 9.61 10.75
C ALA A 123 0.72 10.38 10.10
N LEU A 124 -0.11 11.08 10.89
CA LEU A 124 -1.19 11.92 10.38
C LEU A 124 -0.66 13.15 9.63
N GLU A 125 0.36 13.81 10.16
CA GLU A 125 1.02 14.96 9.51
C GLU A 125 1.66 14.53 8.19
N ALA A 126 2.39 13.40 8.17
CA ALA A 126 2.96 12.84 6.97
C ALA A 126 1.89 12.51 5.90
N ALA A 127 0.69 12.12 6.32
CA ALA A 127 -0.45 11.88 5.42
C ALA A 127 -1.25 13.14 5.07
N ALA A 128 -0.74 14.34 5.35
CA ALA A 128 -1.43 15.63 5.16
C ALA A 128 -2.79 15.72 5.90
N LEU A 129 -2.88 15.14 7.09
CA LEU A 129 -4.05 15.19 7.98
C LEU A 129 -3.81 16.07 9.23
N GLY A 130 -2.72 16.83 9.29
CA GLY A 130 -2.41 17.71 10.43
C GLY A 130 -3.49 18.77 10.68
N ASP A 131 -3.91 19.51 9.63
CA ASP A 131 -4.98 20.52 9.74
C ASP A 131 -6.32 19.87 10.12
N PHE A 132 -6.61 18.68 9.60
CA PHE A 132 -7.79 17.92 10.00
C PHE A 132 -7.74 17.59 11.48
N LEU A 133 -6.61 17.07 11.99
CA LEU A 133 -6.43 16.78 13.41
C LEU A 133 -6.64 18.03 14.28
N CYS A 134 -6.06 19.17 13.89
CA CYS A 134 -6.20 20.43 14.62
C CYS A 134 -7.65 20.96 14.67
N ALA A 135 -8.46 20.64 13.64
CA ALA A 135 -9.87 21.05 13.56
C ALA A 135 -10.80 20.15 14.41
N LEU A 136 -10.34 19.00 14.87
CA LEU A 136 -11.17 18.07 15.62
C LEU A 136 -11.28 18.50 17.11
N PRO A 137 -12.51 18.52 17.70
CA PRO A 137 -12.73 19.02 19.05
C PRO A 137 -12.05 18.17 20.13
N GLU A 138 -11.89 16.87 19.89
CA GLU A 138 -11.27 15.92 20.83
C GLU A 138 -9.91 15.40 20.30
N GLY A 139 -9.38 16.02 19.23
CA GLY A 139 -8.10 15.64 18.64
C GLY A 139 -8.03 14.16 18.32
N LEU A 140 -6.99 13.47 18.78
CA LEU A 140 -6.79 12.03 18.59
C LEU A 140 -7.89 11.15 19.19
N ARG A 141 -8.64 11.64 20.18
CA ARG A 141 -9.72 10.91 20.85
C ARG A 141 -11.06 11.03 20.12
N THR A 142 -11.13 11.82 19.05
CA THR A 142 -12.35 11.98 18.25
C THR A 142 -12.81 10.63 17.71
N PRO A 143 -14.05 10.20 18.01
CA PRO A 143 -14.61 8.96 17.49
C PRO A 143 -14.89 9.08 15.98
N LEU A 144 -14.53 8.04 15.23
CA LEU A 144 -14.81 7.88 13.81
C LEU A 144 -15.77 6.71 13.57
N GLY A 145 -16.14 6.48 12.32
CA GLY A 145 -17.01 5.37 11.94
C GLY A 145 -18.48 5.67 12.18
N GLN A 146 -19.24 4.63 12.48
CA GLN A 146 -20.70 4.75 12.63
C GLN A 146 -21.06 5.64 13.82
N GLY A 147 -21.75 6.76 13.56
CA GLY A 147 -22.13 7.74 14.58
C GLY A 147 -21.00 8.66 15.04
N GLY A 148 -19.79 8.48 14.54
CA GLY A 148 -18.65 9.34 14.81
C GLY A 148 -18.50 10.50 13.81
N HIS A 149 -17.35 11.19 13.87
CA HIS A 149 -17.04 12.31 12.98
C HIS A 149 -16.96 11.83 11.52
N PRO A 150 -17.66 12.48 10.58
CA PRO A 150 -17.65 12.08 9.18
C PRO A 150 -16.31 12.43 8.52
N LEU A 151 -15.82 11.55 7.64
CA LEU A 151 -14.64 11.79 6.83
C LEU A 151 -15.00 12.00 5.36
N SER A 152 -14.37 12.97 4.70
CA SER A 152 -14.40 13.08 3.23
C SER A 152 -13.69 11.87 2.59
N ALA A 153 -13.93 11.64 1.29
CA ALA A 153 -13.23 10.58 0.56
C ALA A 153 -11.70 10.75 0.63
N GLY A 154 -11.19 11.98 0.41
CA GLY A 154 -9.77 12.27 0.51
C GLY A 154 -9.20 12.07 1.92
N GLN A 155 -9.96 12.38 2.97
CA GLN A 155 -9.53 12.12 4.35
C GLN A 155 -9.47 10.61 4.64
N ARG A 156 -10.40 9.81 4.12
CA ARG A 156 -10.35 8.34 4.24
C ARG A 156 -9.11 7.77 3.56
N HIS A 157 -8.80 8.17 2.32
CA HIS A 157 -7.59 7.72 1.62
C HIS A 157 -6.32 8.10 2.38
N ARG A 158 -6.22 9.35 2.86
CA ARG A 158 -5.07 9.79 3.65
C ARG A 158 -4.96 9.10 5.01
N LEU A 159 -6.08 8.70 5.62
CA LEU A 159 -6.05 7.88 6.83
C LEU A 159 -5.45 6.48 6.54
N GLY A 160 -5.74 5.91 5.38
CA GLY A 160 -5.07 4.70 4.91
C GLY A 160 -3.55 4.87 4.78
N LEU A 161 -3.10 6.01 4.22
CA LEU A 161 -1.67 6.35 4.17
C LEU A 161 -1.06 6.54 5.56
N ALA A 162 -1.76 7.23 6.48
CA ALA A 162 -1.30 7.39 7.86
C ALA A 162 -1.07 6.03 8.54
N ARG A 163 -1.94 5.05 8.31
CA ARG A 163 -1.74 3.66 8.78
C ARG A 163 -0.46 3.05 8.24
N ALA A 164 -0.18 3.22 6.94
CA ALA A 164 1.04 2.69 6.33
C ALA A 164 2.29 3.36 6.91
N PHE A 165 2.27 4.67 7.10
CA PHE A 165 3.37 5.42 7.70
C PHE A 165 3.61 5.00 9.16
N PHE A 166 2.54 4.84 9.93
CA PHE A 166 2.60 4.38 11.32
C PHE A 166 3.16 2.95 11.44
N GLN A 167 2.66 2.01 10.63
CA GLN A 167 3.11 0.61 10.65
C GLN A 167 4.57 0.43 10.21
N ASN A 168 5.05 1.30 9.34
CA ASN A 168 6.45 1.39 8.95
C ASN A 168 7.08 0.06 8.49
N ARG A 169 6.37 -0.70 7.62
CA ARG A 169 6.83 -2.00 7.12
C ARG A 169 7.80 -1.85 5.94
N PRO A 170 8.69 -2.86 5.71
CA PRO A 170 9.67 -2.83 4.60
C PRO A 170 9.07 -2.91 3.21
N ILE A 171 7.90 -3.55 3.04
CA ILE A 171 7.15 -3.61 1.78
C ILE A 171 5.83 -2.88 1.97
N VAL A 172 5.54 -1.93 1.09
CA VAL A 172 4.31 -1.12 1.16
C VAL A 172 3.59 -1.15 -0.19
N LEU A 173 2.35 -1.60 -0.15
CA LEU A 173 1.48 -1.76 -1.31
C LEU A 173 0.34 -0.75 -1.19
N LEU A 174 0.20 0.14 -2.18
CA LEU A 174 -0.76 1.24 -2.15
C LEU A 174 -1.68 1.19 -3.38
N ASP A 175 -2.98 1.02 -3.14
CA ASP A 175 -3.96 0.95 -4.23
C ASP A 175 -4.69 2.29 -4.39
N GLU A 176 -4.36 3.03 -5.46
CA GLU A 176 -4.97 4.31 -5.85
C GLU A 176 -5.11 5.36 -4.73
N VAL A 177 -4.15 5.40 -3.79
CA VAL A 177 -4.21 6.22 -2.56
C VAL A 177 -4.27 7.74 -2.78
N THR A 178 -3.99 8.23 -3.99
CA THR A 178 -4.11 9.65 -4.36
C THR A 178 -5.38 9.95 -5.18
N ALA A 179 -6.25 8.97 -5.37
CA ALA A 179 -7.50 9.17 -6.10
C ALA A 179 -8.36 10.25 -5.39
N GLY A 180 -8.89 11.19 -6.18
CA GLY A 180 -9.73 12.27 -5.66
C GLY A 180 -9.01 13.38 -4.88
N LEU A 181 -7.68 13.37 -4.79
CA LEU A 181 -6.92 14.49 -4.22
C LEU A 181 -6.81 15.64 -5.24
N ASP A 182 -6.87 16.89 -4.73
CA ASP A 182 -6.46 18.07 -5.48
C ASP A 182 -4.93 18.12 -5.65
N GLY A 183 -4.44 19.00 -6.55
CA GLY A 183 -3.03 19.03 -6.90
C GLY A 183 -2.11 19.44 -5.74
N GLU A 184 -2.56 20.32 -4.82
CA GLU A 184 -1.76 20.73 -3.67
C GLU A 184 -1.62 19.58 -2.67
N THR A 185 -2.71 18.93 -2.33
CA THR A 185 -2.71 17.76 -1.44
C THR A 185 -1.92 16.58 -2.06
N GLU A 186 -2.03 16.37 -3.38
CA GLU A 186 -1.25 15.35 -4.07
C GLU A 186 0.25 15.62 -3.95
N ALA A 187 0.70 16.88 -4.14
CA ALA A 187 2.10 17.24 -4.01
C ALA A 187 2.64 16.97 -2.59
N VAL A 188 1.87 17.29 -1.55
CA VAL A 188 2.22 17.00 -0.15
C VAL A 188 2.35 15.50 0.09
N VAL A 189 1.42 14.70 -0.45
CA VAL A 189 1.47 13.24 -0.33
C VAL A 189 2.68 12.66 -1.07
N ILE A 190 3.01 13.14 -2.27
CA ILE A 190 4.20 12.70 -3.01
C ILE A 190 5.49 13.03 -2.25
N ASP A 191 5.59 14.22 -1.65
CA ASP A 191 6.73 14.58 -0.81
C ASP A 191 6.85 13.67 0.42
N ALA A 192 5.74 13.36 1.09
CA ALA A 192 5.71 12.40 2.19
C ALA A 192 6.11 11.00 1.72
N LEU A 193 5.61 10.52 0.57
CA LEU A 193 6.00 9.24 -0.01
C LEU A 193 7.49 9.22 -0.36
N THR A 194 8.05 10.33 -0.85
CA THR A 194 9.49 10.45 -1.14
C THR A 194 10.33 10.20 0.11
N ARG A 195 9.97 10.83 1.23
CA ARG A 195 10.64 10.62 2.51
C ARG A 195 10.43 9.21 3.05
N PHE A 196 9.21 8.70 2.93
CA PHE A 196 8.84 7.38 3.41
C PHE A 196 9.43 6.23 2.60
N ALA A 197 9.67 6.42 1.28
CA ALA A 197 10.23 5.41 0.39
C ALA A 197 11.67 5.01 0.77
N HIS A 198 12.38 5.86 1.50
CA HIS A 198 13.73 5.53 1.96
C HIS A 198 13.74 4.20 2.73
N HIS A 199 14.53 3.25 2.25
CA HIS A 199 14.66 1.91 2.83
C HIS A 199 13.37 1.06 2.81
N ARG A 200 12.47 1.29 1.82
CA ARG A 200 11.26 0.47 1.62
C ARG A 200 11.06 0.16 0.14
N THR A 201 10.51 -1.00 -0.12
CA THR A 201 10.02 -1.37 -1.45
C THR A 201 8.57 -0.93 -1.54
N LEU A 202 8.31 0.10 -2.35
CA LEU A 202 6.97 0.63 -2.59
C LEU A 202 6.44 0.13 -3.92
N ILE A 203 5.23 -0.42 -3.90
CA ILE A 203 4.49 -0.81 -5.11
C ILE A 203 3.13 -0.14 -5.03
N LEU A 204 2.80 0.68 -6.01
CA LEU A 204 1.56 1.42 -6.00
C LEU A 204 0.85 1.41 -7.35
N THR A 205 -0.46 1.44 -7.34
CA THR A 205 -1.26 1.64 -8.54
C THR A 205 -1.58 3.12 -8.70
N SER A 206 -1.41 3.65 -9.89
CA SER A 206 -1.84 5.00 -10.21
C SER A 206 -1.97 5.19 -11.72
N HIS A 207 -2.85 6.09 -12.11
CA HIS A 207 -2.93 6.66 -13.45
C HIS A 207 -2.56 8.15 -13.48
N ARG A 208 -2.14 8.70 -12.34
CA ARG A 208 -1.77 10.11 -12.20
C ARG A 208 -0.37 10.39 -12.72
N PRO A 209 -0.21 11.37 -13.65
CA PRO A 209 1.10 11.67 -14.24
C PRO A 209 2.18 12.03 -13.22
N ALA A 210 1.81 12.73 -12.14
CA ALA A 210 2.75 13.14 -11.10
C ALA A 210 3.39 11.94 -10.38
N LEU A 211 2.59 10.93 -10.01
CA LEU A 211 3.10 9.69 -9.39
C LEU A 211 3.88 8.81 -10.36
N ILE A 212 3.44 8.75 -11.63
CA ILE A 212 4.17 8.02 -12.68
C ILE A 212 5.56 8.64 -12.88
N ALA A 213 5.66 9.98 -12.92
CA ALA A 213 6.93 10.69 -13.06
C ALA A 213 7.83 10.60 -11.81
N TRP A 214 7.23 10.44 -10.63
CA TRP A 214 7.93 10.34 -9.35
C TRP A 214 8.59 8.96 -9.13
N ALA A 215 7.98 7.89 -9.63
CA ALA A 215 8.43 6.53 -9.36
C ALA A 215 9.80 6.21 -9.99
N ASP A 216 10.62 5.39 -9.31
CA ASP A 216 11.87 4.85 -9.88
C ASP A 216 11.60 3.94 -11.09
N HIS A 217 10.48 3.19 -11.04
CA HIS A 217 10.07 2.23 -12.07
C HIS A 217 8.58 2.36 -12.40
N VAL A 218 8.24 2.08 -13.65
CA VAL A 218 6.85 1.98 -14.11
C VAL A 218 6.67 0.65 -14.83
N ILE A 219 5.69 -0.13 -14.39
CA ILE A 219 5.29 -1.38 -15.04
C ILE A 219 3.88 -1.18 -15.59
N THR A 220 3.69 -1.38 -16.89
CA THR A 220 2.38 -1.27 -17.55
C THR A 220 1.79 -2.66 -17.73
N LEU A 221 0.68 -2.96 -17.05
CA LEU A 221 -0.06 -4.20 -17.23
C LEU A 221 -0.92 -4.12 -18.52
N GLY A 222 -0.98 -5.22 -19.28
CA GLY A 222 -1.76 -5.31 -20.51
C GLY A 222 -1.08 -4.73 -21.76
N GLY A 223 0.19 -4.33 -21.69
CA GLY A 223 1.02 -4.06 -22.87
C GLY A 223 1.57 -5.37 -23.47
N GLU A 224 1.94 -5.35 -24.76
CA GLU A 224 2.43 -6.54 -25.50
C GLU A 224 3.72 -7.18 -24.91
N HIS A 225 4.27 -6.65 -23.83
CA HIS A 225 5.45 -7.17 -23.11
C HIS A 225 5.32 -6.86 -21.61
N ALA A 226 4.58 -7.67 -20.89
CA ALA A 226 4.67 -7.74 -19.43
C ALA A 226 5.14 -9.15 -19.02
#